data_4bf8b24edfbc06bc4b4d75f8c1adb4cc
#
_entry.id   4bf8b24edfbc06bc4b4d75f8c1adb4cc
#
_cell.length_a   1.000
_cell.length_b   1.000
_cell.length_c   1.000
_cell.angle_alpha   90.00
_cell.angle_beta   90.00
_cell.angle_gamma   90.00
#
_symmetry.space_group_name_H-M   'P 1'
#
loop_
_entity.id
_entity.type
_entity.pdbx_description
1 polymer ?
#
loop_
_entity_poly.entity_id
_entity_poly.type
_entity_poly.pdbx_seq_one_letter_code
_entity_poly.pdbx_strand_id
1 'polypeptide(L)'
;VQTPTLNLVVERDTIVEQFKELYYYSVVGTWKGYQAQYVLDDRRKAKDERDASEKESDKKSEGLKVAVFEKEAEANAVVERCKPPAPATIAKIDTQQKKQFPQKPFDLTELQKEGNKRFKFSAQQVLDCAQNLYEKKLLTYPRTDSQYLPDTMKQEAYSLAQRLASPEQKGVMRNESENFVFINSSKVTDHFAIIPTGETPN
;
A
#
# COMPACT_ATOMS: atom_id res chain seq x y z
N VAL A 1 -21.51 -14.73 13.84
CA VAL A 1 -20.21 -14.29 13.31
C VAL A 1 -19.32 -15.49 12.96
N GLN A 2 -19.27 -16.57 13.77
CA GLN A 2 -18.37 -17.71 13.53
C GLN A 2 -18.69 -18.47 12.23
N THR A 3 -19.96 -18.79 11.98
CA THR A 3 -20.37 -19.57 10.80
C THR A 3 -20.06 -18.85 9.47
N PRO A 4 -20.39 -17.56 9.28
CA PRO A 4 -19.99 -16.85 8.07
C PRO A 4 -18.47 -16.78 7.87
N THR A 5 -17.71 -16.59 8.97
CA THR A 5 -16.25 -16.56 8.89
C THR A 5 -15.68 -17.92 8.51
N LEU A 6 -16.21 -19.01 9.08
CA LEU A 6 -15.82 -20.37 8.71
C LEU A 6 -16.13 -20.65 7.23
N ASN A 7 -17.28 -20.21 6.73
CA ASN A 7 -17.64 -20.39 5.32
C ASN A 7 -16.63 -19.71 4.38
N LEU A 8 -16.19 -18.48 4.70
CA LEU A 8 -15.16 -17.80 3.91
C LEU A 8 -13.82 -18.56 3.89
N VAL A 9 -13.45 -19.17 5.01
CA VAL A 9 -12.23 -20.00 5.08
C VAL A 9 -12.40 -21.25 4.21
N VAL A 10 -13.51 -21.97 4.34
CA VAL A 10 -13.80 -23.18 3.55
C VAL A 10 -13.86 -22.89 2.06
N GLU A 11 -14.51 -21.79 1.66
CA GLU A 11 -14.52 -21.36 0.26
C GLU A 11 -13.11 -21.10 -0.27
N ARG A 12 -12.27 -20.43 0.54
CA ARG A 12 -10.89 -20.17 0.17
C ARG A 12 -10.05 -21.44 0.05
N ASP A 13 -10.20 -22.35 1.00
CA ASP A 13 -9.50 -23.65 0.99
C ASP A 13 -9.92 -24.47 -0.24
N THR A 14 -11.21 -24.50 -0.57
CA THR A 14 -11.72 -25.17 -1.78
C THR A 14 -11.09 -24.58 -3.05
N ILE A 15 -10.98 -23.24 -3.14
CA ILE A 15 -10.32 -22.58 -4.29
C ILE A 15 -8.84 -22.99 -4.38
N VAL A 16 -8.16 -23.10 -3.24
CA VAL A 16 -6.74 -23.50 -3.19
C VAL A 16 -6.57 -24.96 -3.57
N GLU A 17 -7.43 -25.86 -3.08
CA GLU A 17 -7.39 -27.29 -3.39
C GLU A 17 -7.70 -27.58 -4.87
N GLN A 18 -8.59 -26.79 -5.47
CA GLN A 18 -8.99 -26.90 -6.88
C GLN A 18 -8.09 -26.07 -7.81
N PHE A 19 -7.07 -25.41 -7.29
CA PHE A 19 -6.20 -24.57 -8.07
C PHE A 19 -5.48 -25.39 -9.15
N LYS A 20 -5.58 -24.90 -10.39
CA LYS A 20 -4.81 -25.42 -11.53
C LYS A 20 -3.81 -24.35 -11.95
N GLU A 21 -2.59 -24.77 -12.17
CA GLU A 21 -1.56 -23.88 -12.70
C GLU A 21 -1.95 -23.35 -14.08
N LEU A 22 -1.92 -22.03 -14.22
CA LEU A 22 -2.15 -21.35 -15.49
C LEU A 22 -0.86 -20.61 -15.85
N TYR A 23 -0.39 -20.85 -17.07
CA TYR A 23 0.80 -20.18 -17.59
C TYR A 23 0.39 -18.98 -18.40
N TYR A 24 1.12 -17.87 -18.20
CA TYR A 24 0.96 -16.65 -18.95
C TYR A 24 2.29 -16.28 -19.59
N TYR A 25 2.21 -15.71 -20.76
CA TYR A 25 3.37 -15.26 -21.50
C TYR A 25 3.35 -13.74 -21.59
N SER A 26 4.48 -13.10 -21.35
CA SER A 26 4.68 -11.67 -21.58
C SER A 26 5.91 -11.46 -22.44
N VAL A 27 5.89 -10.42 -23.26
CA VAL A 27 7.01 -10.10 -24.14
C VAL A 27 7.80 -8.95 -23.57
N VAL A 28 9.11 -9.18 -23.37
CA VAL A 28 10.04 -8.17 -22.86
C VAL A 28 11.12 -7.94 -23.90
N GLY A 29 11.26 -6.69 -24.32
CA GLY A 29 12.37 -6.25 -25.17
C GLY A 29 13.51 -5.71 -24.30
N THR A 30 14.73 -6.12 -24.60
CA THR A 30 15.93 -5.66 -23.90
C THR A 30 16.84 -4.91 -24.88
N TRP A 31 17.20 -3.70 -24.54
CA TRP A 31 18.13 -2.85 -25.27
C TRP A 31 19.29 -2.45 -24.36
N LYS A 32 20.36 -1.93 -24.96
CA LYS A 32 21.50 -1.47 -24.16
C LYS A 32 21.05 -0.36 -23.19
N GLY A 33 20.95 -0.71 -21.91
CA GLY A 33 20.65 0.23 -20.83
C GLY A 33 19.20 0.29 -20.36
N TYR A 34 18.24 -0.39 -21.01
CA TYR A 34 16.85 -0.44 -20.57
C TYR A 34 16.09 -1.67 -21.02
N GLN A 35 15.01 -1.96 -20.33
CA GLN A 35 14.05 -3.00 -20.67
C GLN A 35 12.66 -2.37 -20.85
N ALA A 36 11.88 -2.92 -21.76
CA ALA A 36 10.49 -2.52 -22.00
C ALA A 36 9.58 -3.75 -22.09
N GLN A 37 8.41 -3.65 -21.50
CA GLN A 37 7.37 -4.67 -21.61
C GLN A 37 6.41 -4.31 -22.73
N TYR A 38 5.96 -5.31 -23.47
CA TYR A 38 4.93 -5.13 -24.47
C TYR A 38 3.60 -4.83 -23.78
N VAL A 39 2.92 -3.78 -24.23
CA VAL A 39 1.63 -3.34 -23.72
C VAL A 39 0.59 -3.33 -24.82
N LEU A 40 -0.66 -3.67 -24.48
CA LEU A 40 -1.79 -3.49 -25.39
C LEU A 40 -2.23 -2.03 -25.35
N ASP A 41 -2.34 -1.41 -26.50
CA ASP A 41 -2.94 -0.09 -26.63
C ASP A 41 -4.47 -0.25 -26.71
N ASP A 42 -5.13 -0.17 -25.55
CA ASP A 42 -6.59 -0.30 -25.44
C ASP A 42 -7.37 0.80 -26.21
N ARG A 43 -6.69 1.81 -26.74
CA ARG A 43 -7.33 2.86 -27.52
C ARG A 43 -7.97 2.37 -28.82
N ARG A 44 -7.62 1.20 -29.30
CA ARG A 44 -8.22 0.59 -30.49
C ARG A 44 -9.53 -0.12 -30.20
N LYS A 45 -9.75 -0.62 -28.96
CA LYS A 45 -11.01 -1.28 -28.54
C LYS A 45 -12.09 -0.28 -28.12
N ALA A 46 -11.72 0.92 -27.66
CA ALA A 46 -12.68 1.95 -27.23
C ALA A 46 -13.49 2.59 -28.36
N LYS A 47 -13.28 2.18 -29.61
CA LYS A 47 -14.05 2.68 -30.77
C LYS A 47 -15.30 1.87 -31.07
N ASP A 48 -15.36 0.61 -30.61
CA ASP A 48 -16.46 -0.31 -30.94
C ASP A 48 -17.46 -0.56 -29.79
N GLU A 49 -17.20 -0.06 -28.57
CA GLU A 49 -18.07 -0.27 -27.41
C GLU A 49 -18.60 1.04 -26.81
N ARG A 50 -19.07 1.95 -27.66
CA ARG A 50 -19.80 3.16 -27.17
C ARG A 50 -21.30 2.93 -27.09
N ASP A 51 -21.72 1.80 -26.53
CA ASP A 51 -23.09 1.60 -26.11
C ASP A 51 -23.12 0.63 -24.91
N ALA A 52 -23.03 1.18 -23.71
CA ALA A 52 -23.70 0.67 -22.50
C ALA A 52 -23.16 1.34 -21.24
N SER A 53 -24.01 2.21 -20.68
CA SER A 53 -24.16 2.56 -19.25
C SER A 53 -22.97 3.12 -18.47
N GLU A 54 -23.11 4.41 -18.20
CA GLU A 54 -22.52 5.17 -17.10
C GLU A 54 -22.51 4.42 -15.77
N LYS A 55 -21.32 4.24 -15.18
CA LYS A 55 -21.13 4.29 -13.73
C LYS A 55 -19.79 4.96 -13.44
N GLU A 56 -19.93 6.19 -12.95
CA GLU A 56 -18.89 6.97 -12.30
C GLU A 56 -18.33 6.21 -11.11
N SER A 57 -17.07 5.83 -11.13
CA SER A 57 -16.22 5.71 -9.94
C SER A 57 -14.74 5.56 -10.33
N ASP A 58 -13.93 6.46 -9.79
CA ASP A 58 -12.47 6.39 -9.73
C ASP A 58 -11.67 6.48 -11.04
N LYS A 59 -11.39 7.72 -11.43
CA LYS A 59 -10.23 8.06 -12.26
C LYS A 59 -8.92 7.71 -11.55
N LYS A 60 -8.62 6.42 -11.46
CA LYS A 60 -7.26 5.94 -11.24
C LYS A 60 -6.54 5.96 -12.59
N SER A 61 -5.38 6.60 -12.61
CA SER A 61 -4.41 6.67 -13.70
C SER A 61 -4.54 5.48 -14.67
N GLU A 62 -4.91 5.77 -15.92
CA GLU A 62 -4.83 4.83 -17.04
C GLU A 62 -3.35 4.47 -17.29
N GLY A 63 -2.80 3.57 -16.48
CA GLY A 63 -1.53 2.93 -16.75
C GLY A 63 -1.72 1.94 -17.89
N LEU A 64 -0.88 2.04 -18.91
CA LEU A 64 -0.78 1.03 -19.96
C LEU A 64 -0.69 -0.36 -19.31
N LYS A 65 -1.64 -1.24 -19.59
CA LYS A 65 -1.63 -2.60 -19.04
C LYS A 65 -0.62 -3.46 -19.82
N VAL A 66 0.23 -4.17 -19.10
CA VAL A 66 1.13 -5.17 -19.68
C VAL A 66 0.30 -6.22 -20.42
N ALA A 67 0.66 -6.51 -21.66
CA ALA A 67 0.00 -7.56 -22.42
C ALA A 67 0.36 -8.92 -21.84
N VAL A 68 -0.65 -9.71 -21.56
CA VAL A 68 -0.55 -11.08 -21.08
C VAL A 68 -1.21 -11.99 -22.12
N PHE A 69 -0.49 -13.00 -22.59
CA PHE A 69 -0.95 -13.95 -23.58
C PHE A 69 -1.21 -15.30 -22.90
N GLU A 70 -2.30 -15.94 -23.24
CA GLU A 70 -2.61 -17.29 -22.75
C GLU A 70 -1.87 -18.36 -23.56
N LYS A 71 -1.51 -18.05 -24.79
CA LYS A 71 -0.81 -18.99 -25.71
C LYS A 71 0.57 -18.47 -26.07
N GLU A 72 1.56 -19.34 -25.98
CA GLU A 72 2.93 -19.05 -26.36
C GLU A 72 3.07 -18.58 -27.82
N ALA A 73 2.27 -19.16 -28.71
CA ALA A 73 2.27 -18.80 -30.14
C ALA A 73 1.91 -17.32 -30.37
N GLU A 74 1.01 -16.76 -29.58
CA GLU A 74 0.61 -15.35 -29.67
C GLU A 74 1.75 -14.41 -29.21
N ALA A 75 2.42 -14.78 -28.13
CA ALA A 75 3.59 -14.06 -27.65
C ALA A 75 4.74 -14.12 -28.68
N ASN A 76 5.00 -15.30 -29.25
CA ASN A 76 6.03 -15.48 -30.27
C ASN A 76 5.73 -14.70 -31.55
N ALA A 77 4.48 -14.57 -31.96
CA ALA A 77 4.10 -13.73 -33.08
C ALA A 77 4.44 -12.24 -32.88
N VAL A 78 4.37 -11.76 -31.64
CA VAL A 78 4.81 -10.39 -31.28
C VAL A 78 6.34 -10.30 -31.33
N VAL A 79 7.04 -11.29 -30.79
CA VAL A 79 8.51 -11.34 -30.81
C VAL A 79 9.04 -11.30 -32.25
N GLU A 80 8.45 -12.09 -33.16
CA GLU A 80 8.87 -12.11 -34.59
C GLU A 80 8.73 -10.73 -35.24
N ARG A 81 7.67 -10.00 -34.94
CA ARG A 81 7.49 -8.63 -35.46
C ARG A 81 8.48 -7.61 -34.89
N CYS A 82 9.00 -7.86 -33.69
CA CYS A 82 9.92 -6.97 -32.99
C CYS A 82 11.40 -7.31 -33.19
N LYS A 83 11.72 -8.37 -33.94
CA LYS A 83 13.12 -8.76 -34.20
C LYS A 83 13.85 -7.73 -35.06
N PRO A 84 15.16 -7.54 -34.84
CA PRO A 84 15.97 -6.69 -35.70
C PRO A 84 15.86 -7.12 -37.18
N PRO A 85 15.85 -6.17 -38.13
CA PRO A 85 16.25 -4.76 -37.99
C PRO A 85 15.11 -3.77 -37.69
N ALA A 86 14.03 -4.21 -37.03
CA ALA A 86 12.92 -3.31 -36.72
C ALA A 86 13.38 -2.15 -35.80
N PRO A 87 13.25 -0.87 -36.22
CA PRO A 87 13.64 0.25 -35.39
C PRO A 87 12.63 0.43 -34.24
N ALA A 88 13.13 0.68 -33.02
CA ALA A 88 12.33 1.11 -31.90
C ALA A 88 12.38 2.63 -31.80
N THR A 89 11.21 3.27 -31.71
CA THR A 89 11.08 4.71 -31.56
C THR A 89 10.38 5.04 -30.23
N ILE A 90 10.92 5.98 -29.48
CA ILE A 90 10.25 6.50 -28.27
C ILE A 90 9.07 7.35 -28.74
N ALA A 91 7.85 6.85 -28.56
CA ALA A 91 6.64 7.55 -28.96
C ALA A 91 6.21 8.62 -27.97
N LYS A 92 6.43 8.39 -26.66
CA LYS A 92 6.02 9.29 -25.60
C LYS A 92 6.87 9.10 -24.34
N ILE A 93 7.16 10.18 -23.65
CA ILE A 93 7.77 10.18 -22.34
C ILE A 93 6.81 10.92 -21.39
N ASP A 94 6.28 10.21 -20.40
CA ASP A 94 5.44 10.79 -19.35
C ASP A 94 6.24 10.90 -18.05
N THR A 95 6.38 12.12 -17.55
CA THR A 95 7.02 12.40 -16.26
C THR A 95 5.95 12.71 -15.22
N GLN A 96 5.88 11.93 -14.15
CA GLN A 96 4.96 12.16 -13.05
C GLN A 96 5.72 12.42 -11.76
N GLN A 97 5.38 13.52 -11.09
CA GLN A 97 5.82 13.72 -9.71
C GLN A 97 4.90 12.93 -8.77
N LYS A 98 5.47 11.95 -8.08
CA LYS A 98 4.77 11.22 -7.03
C LYS A 98 5.19 11.77 -5.67
N LYS A 99 4.21 12.15 -4.85
CA LYS A 99 4.44 12.51 -3.45
C LYS A 99 4.26 11.25 -2.61
N GLN A 100 5.27 10.89 -1.85
CA GLN A 100 5.19 9.85 -0.84
C GLN A 100 5.02 10.53 0.52
N PHE A 101 3.90 10.25 1.17
CA PHE A 101 3.64 10.75 2.51
C PHE A 101 4.26 9.80 3.55
N PRO A 102 4.67 10.29 4.72
CA PRO A 102 5.09 9.45 5.83
C PRO A 102 3.93 8.55 6.28
N GLN A 103 4.26 7.42 6.88
CA GLN A 103 3.27 6.53 7.46
C GLN A 103 2.53 7.25 8.59
N LYS A 104 1.25 6.92 8.72
CA LYS A 104 0.45 7.39 9.86
C LYS A 104 0.86 6.62 11.13
N PRO A 105 0.52 7.15 12.30
CA PRO A 105 0.56 6.38 13.54
C PRO A 105 -0.25 5.08 13.44
N PHE A 106 -0.03 4.17 14.37
CA PHE A 106 -0.68 2.86 14.36
C PHE A 106 -2.11 2.91 14.94
N ASP A 107 -3.01 2.18 14.30
CA ASP A 107 -4.14 1.53 14.95
C ASP A 107 -3.70 0.13 15.45
N LEU A 108 -4.59 -0.59 16.13
CA LEU A 108 -4.27 -1.93 16.63
C LEU A 108 -3.93 -2.90 15.50
N THR A 109 -4.67 -2.87 14.41
CA THR A 109 -4.50 -3.80 13.29
C THR A 109 -3.15 -3.61 12.60
N GLU A 110 -2.77 -2.37 12.31
CA GLU A 110 -1.48 -2.07 11.70
C GLU A 110 -0.30 -2.36 12.66
N LEU A 111 -0.48 -2.11 13.96
CA LEU A 111 0.52 -2.47 14.97
C LEU A 111 0.74 -4.00 15.01
N GLN A 112 -0.35 -4.79 14.96
CA GLN A 112 -0.28 -6.24 14.91
C GLN A 112 0.40 -6.76 13.64
N LYS A 113 0.09 -6.18 12.48
CA LYS A 113 0.76 -6.51 11.21
C LYS A 113 2.27 -6.24 11.27
N GLU A 114 2.65 -5.08 11.78
CA GLU A 114 4.05 -4.70 11.88
C GLU A 114 4.80 -5.55 12.92
N GLY A 115 4.18 -5.85 14.05
CA GLY A 115 4.72 -6.76 15.06
C GLY A 115 4.94 -8.18 14.52
N ASN A 116 3.98 -8.69 13.74
CA ASN A 116 4.15 -9.98 13.07
C ASN A 116 5.25 -9.93 12.01
N LYS A 117 5.30 -8.88 11.19
CA LYS A 117 6.31 -8.73 10.15
C LYS A 117 7.73 -8.71 10.70
N ARG A 118 7.97 -7.93 11.76
CA ARG A 118 9.31 -7.72 12.33
C ARG A 118 9.74 -8.83 13.30
N PHE A 119 8.82 -9.25 14.16
CA PHE A 119 9.13 -10.11 15.32
C PHE A 119 8.46 -11.48 15.24
N LYS A 120 7.62 -11.73 14.24
CA LYS A 120 6.82 -12.95 14.11
C LYS A 120 5.85 -13.18 15.27
N PHE A 121 5.47 -12.12 15.96
CA PHE A 121 4.49 -12.19 17.05
C PHE A 121 3.10 -12.47 16.48
N SER A 122 2.30 -13.24 17.24
CA SER A 122 0.87 -13.37 16.97
C SER A 122 0.15 -12.05 17.29
N ALA A 123 -1.05 -11.88 16.74
CA ALA A 123 -1.88 -10.71 17.03
C ALA A 123 -2.15 -10.55 18.54
N GLN A 124 -2.36 -11.68 19.26
CA GLN A 124 -2.56 -11.67 20.70
C GLN A 124 -1.30 -11.21 21.45
N GLN A 125 -0.13 -11.73 21.10
CA GLN A 125 1.12 -11.32 21.73
C GLN A 125 1.39 -9.82 21.55
N VAL A 126 1.11 -9.26 20.37
CA VAL A 126 1.26 -7.81 20.14
C VAL A 126 0.30 -7.02 21.02
N LEU A 127 -0.96 -7.47 21.12
CA LEU A 127 -1.96 -6.83 21.97
C LEU A 127 -1.56 -6.87 23.45
N ASP A 128 -1.08 -8.02 23.95
CA ASP A 128 -0.65 -8.18 25.35
C ASP A 128 0.54 -7.27 25.68
N CYS A 129 1.52 -7.18 24.75
CA CYS A 129 2.63 -6.25 24.89
C CYS A 129 2.16 -4.79 24.93
N ALA A 130 1.27 -4.40 24.01
CA ALA A 130 0.75 -3.05 23.93
C ALA A 130 -0.09 -2.70 25.18
N GLN A 131 -0.89 -3.64 25.69
CA GLN A 131 -1.67 -3.47 26.91
C GLN A 131 -0.75 -3.27 28.13
N ASN A 132 0.30 -4.06 28.25
CA ASN A 132 1.30 -3.91 29.32
C ASN A 132 2.00 -2.55 29.28
N LEU A 133 2.36 -2.07 28.09
CA LEU A 133 2.94 -0.74 27.92
C LEU A 133 1.95 0.38 28.28
N TYR A 134 0.69 0.22 27.93
CA TYR A 134 -0.37 1.16 28.31
C TYR A 134 -0.55 1.23 29.84
N GLU A 135 -0.63 0.09 30.53
CA GLU A 135 -0.75 0.03 31.99
C GLU A 135 0.44 0.69 32.69
N LYS A 136 1.62 0.62 32.08
CA LYS A 136 2.84 1.32 32.55
C LYS A 136 2.88 2.80 32.12
N LYS A 137 1.83 3.31 31.47
CA LYS A 137 1.72 4.69 30.96
C LYS A 137 2.79 5.05 29.89
N LEU A 138 3.36 4.07 29.19
CA LEU A 138 4.37 4.27 28.16
C LEU A 138 3.76 4.39 26.78
N LEU A 139 2.52 3.93 26.59
CA LEU A 139 1.79 3.89 25.33
C LEU A 139 0.38 4.45 25.54
N THR A 140 -0.22 5.04 24.53
CA THR A 140 -1.64 5.40 24.52
C THR A 140 -2.52 4.16 24.42
N TYR A 141 -3.84 4.30 24.57
CA TYR A 141 -4.77 3.17 24.60
C TYR A 141 -4.66 2.31 23.32
N PRO A 142 -4.36 1.01 23.43
CA PRO A 142 -4.00 0.21 22.27
C PRO A 142 -5.20 -0.34 21.47
N ARG A 143 -6.42 -0.36 22.07
CA ARG A 143 -7.60 -0.87 21.36
C ARG A 143 -8.30 0.27 20.63
N THR A 144 -7.67 0.75 19.57
CA THR A 144 -8.19 1.81 18.69
C THR A 144 -8.15 1.39 17.25
N ASP A 145 -9.10 1.85 16.48
CA ASP A 145 -9.17 1.74 15.02
C ASP A 145 -8.71 3.02 14.31
N SER A 146 -8.38 4.07 15.07
CA SER A 146 -7.94 5.34 14.53
C SER A 146 -6.43 5.40 14.31
N GLN A 147 -6.03 5.94 13.16
CA GLN A 147 -4.65 6.29 12.81
C GLN A 147 -4.41 7.80 12.90
N TYR A 148 -5.30 8.53 13.58
CA TYR A 148 -5.26 9.98 13.64
C TYR A 148 -5.14 10.46 15.08
N LEU A 149 -4.53 11.63 15.24
CA LEU A 149 -4.44 12.35 16.50
C LEU A 149 -5.35 13.59 16.42
N PRO A 150 -5.92 14.04 17.54
CA PRO A 150 -6.69 15.27 17.56
C PRO A 150 -5.79 16.50 17.38
N ASP A 151 -6.36 17.59 16.89
CA ASP A 151 -5.65 18.85 16.63
C ASP A 151 -4.98 19.40 17.88
N THR A 152 -5.57 19.16 19.05
CA THR A 152 -5.03 19.55 20.36
C THR A 152 -3.69 18.89 20.70
N MET A 153 -3.40 17.71 20.14
CA MET A 153 -2.15 16.99 20.37
C MET A 153 -1.03 17.35 19.39
N LYS A 154 -1.25 18.32 18.51
CA LYS A 154 -0.26 18.67 17.48
C LYS A 154 1.12 19.01 18.07
N GLN A 155 1.15 19.87 19.07
CA GLN A 155 2.39 20.31 19.69
C GLN A 155 3.07 19.19 20.49
N GLU A 156 2.28 18.40 21.21
CA GLU A 156 2.78 17.24 21.96
C GLU A 156 3.38 16.19 21.02
N ALA A 157 2.69 15.86 19.94
CA ALA A 157 3.19 14.91 18.91
C ALA A 157 4.50 15.38 18.29
N TYR A 158 4.63 16.68 18.01
CA TYR A 158 5.86 17.25 17.49
C TYR A 158 7.01 17.14 18.50
N SER A 159 6.77 17.52 19.74
CA SER A 159 7.75 17.44 20.83
C SER A 159 8.20 16.00 21.08
N LEU A 160 7.27 15.06 21.03
CA LEU A 160 7.54 13.62 21.15
C LEU A 160 8.40 13.12 19.99
N ALA A 161 8.05 13.48 18.75
CA ALA A 161 8.82 13.12 17.59
C ALA A 161 10.25 13.67 17.67
N GLN A 162 10.44 14.90 18.10
CA GLN A 162 11.78 15.48 18.30
C GLN A 162 12.61 14.75 19.36
N ARG A 163 11.96 14.28 20.44
CA ARG A 163 12.66 13.53 21.49
C ARG A 163 13.11 12.15 21.02
N LEU A 164 12.28 11.48 20.24
CA LEU A 164 12.53 10.11 19.75
C LEU A 164 13.38 10.05 18.48
N ALA A 165 13.45 11.14 17.72
CA ALA A 165 14.18 11.17 16.46
C ALA A 165 15.70 11.07 16.65
N SER A 166 16.36 10.32 15.76
CA SER A 166 17.82 10.33 15.66
C SER A 166 18.34 11.70 15.17
N PRO A 167 19.64 12.02 15.36
CA PRO A 167 20.21 13.27 14.86
C PRO A 167 19.96 13.52 13.37
N GLU A 168 20.05 12.47 12.54
CA GLU A 168 19.81 12.57 11.09
C GLU A 168 18.32 12.86 10.81
N GLN A 169 17.41 12.22 11.55
CA GLN A 169 15.98 12.44 11.40
C GLN A 169 15.57 13.84 11.83
N LYS A 170 16.20 14.42 12.87
CA LYS A 170 15.94 15.79 13.29
C LYS A 170 16.27 16.82 12.21
N GLY A 171 17.29 16.55 11.40
CA GLY A 171 17.69 17.44 10.30
C GLY A 171 16.68 17.53 9.15
N VAL A 172 15.77 16.57 9.03
CA VAL A 172 14.73 16.51 7.98
C VAL A 172 13.31 16.68 8.52
N MET A 173 13.15 16.87 9.83
CA MET A 173 11.85 17.09 10.44
C MET A 173 11.25 18.42 9.99
N ARG A 174 9.97 18.37 9.68
CA ARG A 174 9.18 19.57 9.37
C ARG A 174 9.03 20.49 10.58
N ASN A 175 8.77 21.76 10.31
CA ASN A 175 8.52 22.74 11.36
C ASN A 175 7.16 22.47 12.03
N GLU A 176 7.05 22.90 13.29
CA GLU A 176 5.82 22.78 14.11
C GLU A 176 4.58 23.42 13.44
N SER A 177 4.79 24.45 12.62
CA SER A 177 3.72 25.13 11.87
C SER A 177 3.12 24.30 10.74
N GLU A 178 3.80 23.25 10.28
CA GLU A 178 3.30 22.42 9.20
C GLU A 178 2.24 21.44 9.67
N ASN A 179 1.22 21.23 8.82
CA ASN A 179 0.17 20.27 9.13
C ASN A 179 0.64 18.84 8.86
N PHE A 180 0.63 18.01 9.89
CA PHE A 180 0.81 16.58 9.73
C PHE A 180 -0.48 15.95 9.18
N VAL A 181 -0.33 15.06 8.19
CA VAL A 181 -1.46 14.39 7.53
C VAL A 181 -2.32 13.58 8.51
N PHE A 182 -1.73 13.15 9.63
CA PHE A 182 -2.38 12.35 10.66
C PHE A 182 -2.95 13.19 11.83
N ILE A 183 -2.79 14.50 11.81
CA ILE A 183 -3.46 15.39 12.78
C ILE A 183 -4.80 15.81 12.18
N ASN A 184 -5.89 15.25 12.67
CA ASN A 184 -7.23 15.55 12.19
C ASN A 184 -8.28 15.05 13.19
N SER A 185 -8.84 15.95 13.98
CA SER A 185 -9.85 15.62 14.99
C SER A 185 -11.11 14.98 14.41
N SER A 186 -11.49 15.33 13.18
CA SER A 186 -12.71 14.79 12.56
C SER A 186 -12.61 13.31 12.16
N LYS A 187 -11.38 12.76 12.13
CA LYS A 187 -11.09 11.37 11.81
C LYS A 187 -10.67 10.55 13.02
N VAL A 188 -10.68 11.15 14.20
CA VAL A 188 -10.52 10.42 15.45
C VAL A 188 -11.88 9.83 15.82
N THR A 189 -11.89 8.56 16.16
CA THR A 189 -13.07 7.83 16.66
C THR A 189 -13.16 7.97 18.19
N ASP A 190 -13.54 6.94 18.92
CA ASP A 190 -13.61 6.96 20.37
C ASP A 190 -12.24 7.17 21.04
N HIS A 191 -11.19 6.68 20.36
CA HIS A 191 -9.80 6.81 20.80
C HIS A 191 -8.92 7.25 19.63
N PHE A 192 -7.87 8.00 19.93
CA PHE A 192 -6.87 8.38 18.92
C PHE A 192 -5.80 7.29 18.71
N ALA A 193 -4.93 7.49 17.76
CA ALA A 193 -3.91 6.53 17.34
C ALA A 193 -2.95 6.13 18.47
N ILE A 194 -2.33 4.97 18.31
CA ILE A 194 -1.32 4.43 19.22
C ILE A 194 0.00 5.18 19.04
N ILE A 195 0.43 5.89 20.08
CA ILE A 195 1.72 6.57 20.13
C ILE A 195 2.36 6.38 21.51
N PRO A 196 3.70 6.50 21.64
CA PRO A 196 4.36 6.59 22.94
C PRO A 196 3.88 7.85 23.69
N THR A 197 3.81 7.80 25.02
CA THR A 197 3.44 8.95 25.86
C THR A 197 4.63 9.89 26.14
N GLY A 198 5.85 9.38 25.87
CA GLY A 198 7.06 10.10 26.19
C GLY A 198 7.57 9.91 27.61
N GLU A 199 6.86 9.12 28.43
CA GLU A 199 7.38 8.66 29.72
C GLU A 199 8.56 7.72 29.51
N THR A 200 9.49 7.71 30.46
CA THR A 200 10.63 6.79 30.45
C THR A 200 10.31 5.57 31.32
N PRO A 201 10.65 4.37 30.85
CA PRO A 201 10.53 3.17 31.70
C PRO A 201 11.41 3.32 32.96
N ASN A 202 10.79 3.06 34.12
CA ASN A 202 11.53 2.90 35.38
C ASN A 202 12.24 1.54 35.41
#